data_f29dfd343f9390ac079c511b0021fd18
#
_entry.id   f29dfd343f9390ac079c511b0021fd18
#
_cell.length_a   1.000
_cell.length_b   1.000
_cell.length_c   1.000
_cell.angle_alpha   90.00
_cell.angle_beta   90.00
_cell.angle_gamma   90.00
#
_symmetry.space_group_name_H-M   'P 1'
#
loop_
_entity.id
_entity.type
_entity.pdbx_description
1 polymer ?
#
loop_
_entity_poly.entity_id
_entity_poly.type
_entity_poly.pdbx_seq_one_letter_code
_entity_poly.pdbx_strand_id
1 'polypeptide(L)'
;MAALQGSLVAIVTPMREDGELDLDAFRRLIDWHIKEGTDGIVVVGTTGESPTVDWDEHRLLIKTAVDHSAGRVPVVAGTGANATSEAIELSAYAKEAGADCALSVVPYYNKPTQEGLYRHFRAIAEAVDLPIIVYNVPGRTVADLQNETTLRLAQVPNIVGIKDATANLERGSDLIRRLPRGFSVFSGDDATGLALMLLGGRGVISVTANVAPRLMHEMCAAALAGDAARSREINDRLLPLHRNLFLEANPIPVKWAAQQMGLIQGGIRLPLTPLSAACHEQVREAMRHAGIRAEVRKERYAAA
;
A
#
# COMPACT_ATOMS: atom_id res chain seq x y z
N MET A 1 10.51 5.61 17.89
CA MET A 1 9.47 4.84 17.16
C MET A 1 10.03 3.46 16.87
N ALA A 2 9.31 2.38 17.12
CA ALA A 2 9.72 1.05 16.66
C ALA A 2 9.82 1.08 15.13
N ALA A 3 10.84 0.45 14.55
CA ALA A 3 11.02 0.44 13.11
C ALA A 3 9.82 -0.26 12.46
N LEU A 4 9.17 0.37 11.47
CA LEU A 4 8.11 -0.23 10.67
C LEU A 4 8.63 -1.51 10.00
N GLN A 5 7.87 -2.60 10.09
CA GLN A 5 8.19 -3.89 9.48
C GLN A 5 6.94 -4.76 9.37
N GLY A 6 7.03 -5.85 8.63
CA GLY A 6 5.92 -6.81 8.51
C GLY A 6 4.97 -6.50 7.37
N SER A 7 3.70 -6.81 7.54
CA SER A 7 2.63 -6.60 6.56
C SER A 7 1.91 -5.28 6.80
N LEU A 8 2.21 -4.28 5.97
CA LEU A 8 1.47 -3.01 5.98
C LEU A 8 0.40 -3.07 4.87
N VAL A 9 -0.85 -2.77 5.21
CA VAL A 9 -1.91 -2.73 4.20
C VAL A 9 -1.91 -1.39 3.47
N ALA A 10 -1.84 -1.40 2.13
CA ALA A 10 -2.25 -0.26 1.33
C ALA A 10 -3.79 -0.27 1.29
N ILE A 11 -4.42 0.34 2.31
CA ILE A 11 -5.84 0.19 2.55
C ILE A 11 -6.68 0.81 1.43
N VAL A 12 -7.74 0.13 1.01
CA VAL A 12 -8.74 0.69 0.09
C VAL A 12 -9.52 1.80 0.77
N THR A 13 -9.99 2.76 -0.02
CA THR A 13 -10.93 3.79 0.45
C THR A 13 -12.35 3.31 0.17
N PRO A 14 -13.13 2.95 1.21
CA PRO A 14 -14.53 2.60 1.04
C PRO A 14 -15.34 3.78 0.52
N MET A 15 -16.16 3.51 -0.49
CA MET A 15 -17.05 4.47 -1.10
C MET A 15 -18.44 3.85 -1.25
N ARG A 16 -19.48 4.68 -1.20
CA ARG A 16 -20.84 4.31 -1.55
C ARG A 16 -20.95 4.14 -3.06
N GLU A 17 -22.06 3.59 -3.54
CA GLU A 17 -22.28 3.38 -4.98
C GLU A 17 -22.28 4.67 -5.81
N ASP A 18 -22.61 5.81 -5.20
CA ASP A 18 -22.55 7.15 -5.79
C ASP A 18 -21.13 7.76 -5.83
N GLY A 19 -20.14 7.07 -5.24
CA GLY A 19 -18.75 7.53 -5.16
C GLY A 19 -18.42 8.38 -3.92
N GLU A 20 -19.39 8.66 -3.05
CA GLU A 20 -19.14 9.36 -1.78
C GLU A 20 -18.37 8.49 -0.81
N LEU A 21 -17.52 9.10 0.04
CA LEU A 21 -16.74 8.38 1.04
C LEU A 21 -17.66 7.69 2.06
N ASP A 22 -17.41 6.42 2.35
CA ASP A 22 -18.05 5.68 3.44
C ASP A 22 -17.10 5.61 4.65
N LEU A 23 -17.07 6.68 5.43
CA LEU A 23 -16.18 6.78 6.59
C LEU A 23 -16.52 5.77 7.69
N ASP A 24 -17.76 5.33 7.79
CA ASP A 24 -18.15 4.32 8.77
C ASP A 24 -17.63 2.93 8.37
N ALA A 25 -17.72 2.59 7.08
CA ALA A 25 -17.06 1.38 6.57
C ALA A 25 -15.54 1.48 6.70
N PHE A 26 -14.96 2.66 6.49
CA PHE A 26 -13.52 2.87 6.65
C PHE A 26 -13.04 2.62 8.09
N ARG A 27 -13.76 3.13 9.10
CA ARG A 27 -13.45 2.87 10.52
C ARG A 27 -13.58 1.38 10.85
N ARG A 28 -14.65 0.71 10.41
CA ARG A 28 -14.81 -0.75 10.60
C ARG A 28 -13.70 -1.54 9.93
N LEU A 29 -13.24 -1.11 8.76
CA LEU A 29 -12.16 -1.75 8.02
C LEU A 29 -10.83 -1.62 8.78
N ILE A 30 -10.53 -0.46 9.36
CA ILE A 30 -9.36 -0.23 10.23
C ILE A 30 -9.41 -1.17 11.44
N ASP A 31 -10.55 -1.25 12.14
CA ASP A 31 -10.71 -2.15 13.30
C ASP A 31 -10.52 -3.62 12.91
N TRP A 32 -11.04 -4.01 11.76
CA TRP A 32 -10.84 -5.36 11.23
C TRP A 32 -9.36 -5.66 10.96
N HIS A 33 -8.63 -4.75 10.32
CA HIS A 33 -7.19 -4.88 10.09
C HIS A 33 -6.41 -5.03 11.39
N ILE A 34 -6.71 -4.19 12.39
CA ILE A 34 -6.05 -4.25 13.70
C ILE A 34 -6.31 -5.62 14.36
N LYS A 35 -7.57 -6.10 14.33
CA LYS A 35 -7.95 -7.41 14.87
C LYS A 35 -7.25 -8.57 14.16
N GLU A 36 -7.03 -8.46 12.86
CA GLU A 36 -6.36 -9.46 12.04
C GLU A 36 -4.83 -9.41 12.11
N GLY A 37 -4.24 -8.46 12.85
CA GLY A 37 -2.81 -8.39 13.12
C GLY A 37 -2.00 -7.62 12.08
N THR A 38 -2.63 -6.76 11.26
CA THR A 38 -1.92 -5.88 10.32
C THR A 38 -0.88 -5.04 11.05
N ASP A 39 0.35 -4.98 10.54
CA ASP A 39 1.50 -4.33 11.19
C ASP A 39 1.57 -2.82 10.94
N GLY A 40 0.80 -2.31 9.98
CA GLY A 40 0.69 -0.89 9.66
C GLY A 40 -0.38 -0.61 8.62
N ILE A 41 -0.95 0.59 8.63
CA ILE A 41 -1.98 1.02 7.68
C ILE A 41 -1.43 2.15 6.83
N VAL A 42 -1.38 1.95 5.51
CA VAL A 42 -1.03 2.99 4.54
C VAL A 42 -2.32 3.55 3.96
N VAL A 43 -2.67 4.77 4.33
CA VAL A 43 -3.90 5.45 3.92
C VAL A 43 -3.66 6.36 2.71
N VAL A 44 -4.63 6.44 1.83
CA VAL A 44 -4.65 7.31 0.62
C VAL A 44 -3.39 7.14 -0.24
N GLY A 45 -2.93 5.88 -0.38
CA GLY A 45 -1.97 5.49 -1.41
C GLY A 45 -2.69 5.20 -2.74
N THR A 46 -1.99 4.58 -3.69
CA THR A 46 -2.56 4.17 -4.99
C THR A 46 -3.82 3.30 -4.82
N THR A 47 -3.77 2.32 -3.92
CA THR A 47 -4.90 1.42 -3.62
C THR A 47 -6.06 2.16 -2.95
N GLY A 48 -5.78 3.24 -2.23
CA GLY A 48 -6.77 4.15 -1.65
C GLY A 48 -7.35 5.17 -2.64
N GLU A 49 -7.12 5.02 -3.95
CA GLU A 49 -7.64 5.90 -5.00
C GLU A 49 -7.18 7.36 -4.86
N SER A 50 -5.97 7.60 -4.36
CA SER A 50 -5.39 8.94 -4.17
C SER A 50 -5.62 9.92 -5.34
N PRO A 51 -5.53 9.52 -6.65
CA PRO A 51 -5.74 10.45 -7.75
C PRO A 51 -7.18 10.99 -7.93
N THR A 52 -8.18 10.33 -7.35
CA THR A 52 -9.61 10.67 -7.48
C THR A 52 -10.24 11.11 -6.16
N VAL A 53 -9.45 11.17 -5.10
CA VAL A 53 -9.80 11.74 -3.80
C VAL A 53 -9.33 13.19 -3.81
N ASP A 54 -10.24 14.14 -3.59
CA ASP A 54 -9.89 15.55 -3.55
C ASP A 54 -9.09 15.95 -2.29
N TRP A 55 -8.62 17.19 -2.21
CA TRP A 55 -7.75 17.65 -1.14
C TRP A 55 -8.40 17.54 0.26
N ASP A 56 -9.66 17.90 0.37
CA ASP A 56 -10.37 17.88 1.64
C ASP A 56 -10.68 16.45 2.07
N GLU A 57 -11.08 15.59 1.14
CA GLU A 57 -11.27 14.17 1.35
C GLU A 57 -9.95 13.47 1.73
N HIS A 58 -8.85 13.83 1.06
CA HIS A 58 -7.52 13.28 1.34
C HIS A 58 -7.12 13.57 2.81
N ARG A 59 -7.26 14.81 3.22
CA ARG A 59 -7.03 15.24 4.60
C ARG A 59 -7.96 14.53 5.59
N LEU A 60 -9.24 14.43 5.25
CA LEU A 60 -10.24 13.77 6.08
C LEU A 60 -9.93 12.28 6.28
N LEU A 61 -9.48 11.58 5.25
CA LEU A 61 -9.10 10.17 5.32
C LEU A 61 -7.86 9.96 6.20
N ILE A 62 -6.83 10.79 6.05
CA ILE A 62 -5.63 10.74 6.91
C ILE A 62 -6.04 10.97 8.37
N LYS A 63 -6.79 12.04 8.64
CA LYS A 63 -7.24 12.38 10.00
C LYS A 63 -8.11 11.25 10.60
N THR A 64 -9.04 10.72 9.83
CA THR A 64 -9.90 9.60 10.26
C THR A 64 -9.08 8.37 10.58
N ALA A 65 -8.08 8.02 9.76
CA ALA A 65 -7.22 6.86 10.00
C ALA A 65 -6.39 7.02 11.29
N VAL A 66 -5.78 8.19 11.50
CA VAL A 66 -4.98 8.48 12.70
C VAL A 66 -5.84 8.44 13.96
N ASP A 67 -6.94 9.19 13.96
CA ASP A 67 -7.83 9.29 15.12
C ASP A 67 -8.45 7.94 15.48
N HIS A 68 -8.90 7.19 14.48
CA HIS A 68 -9.56 5.92 14.71
C HIS A 68 -8.57 4.81 15.09
N SER A 69 -7.38 4.80 14.51
CA SER A 69 -6.31 3.88 14.93
C SER A 69 -5.86 4.12 16.37
N ALA A 70 -5.88 5.37 16.83
CA ALA A 70 -5.57 5.77 18.21
C ALA A 70 -4.29 5.13 18.75
N GLY A 71 -3.23 5.05 17.94
CA GLY A 71 -1.95 4.44 18.30
C GLY A 71 -1.94 2.92 18.40
N ARG A 72 -3.05 2.22 18.10
CA ARG A 72 -3.12 0.74 18.11
C ARG A 72 -2.31 0.09 16.99
N VAL A 73 -2.08 0.81 15.90
CA VAL A 73 -1.29 0.41 14.74
C VAL A 73 -0.69 1.65 14.10
N PRO A 74 0.54 1.60 13.57
CA PRO A 74 1.13 2.74 12.87
C PRO A 74 0.32 3.13 11.62
N VAL A 75 0.17 4.44 11.39
CA VAL A 75 -0.49 5.02 10.23
C VAL A 75 0.53 5.70 9.34
N VAL A 76 0.63 5.26 8.10
CA VAL A 76 1.49 5.82 7.05
C VAL A 76 0.61 6.59 6.06
N ALA A 77 0.79 7.90 5.97
CA ALA A 77 0.00 8.73 5.07
C ALA A 77 0.59 8.77 3.66
N GLY A 78 -0.22 8.49 2.64
CA GLY A 78 0.15 8.75 1.24
C GLY A 78 0.19 10.25 0.98
N THR A 79 1.38 10.82 0.75
CA THR A 79 1.57 12.27 0.59
C THR A 79 2.28 12.66 -0.70
N GLY A 80 2.54 11.68 -1.59
CA GLY A 80 3.25 11.92 -2.84
C GLY A 80 2.39 12.67 -3.86
N ALA A 81 3.02 13.62 -4.53
CA ALA A 81 2.46 14.36 -5.66
C ALA A 81 3.55 14.55 -6.72
N ASN A 82 3.16 14.91 -7.95
CA ASN A 82 4.13 15.22 -9.01
C ASN A 82 4.63 16.69 -8.97
N ALA A 83 4.06 17.51 -8.10
CA ALA A 83 4.56 18.83 -7.73
C ALA A 83 5.19 18.77 -6.32
N THR A 84 6.41 19.27 -6.19
CA THR A 84 7.15 19.25 -4.91
C THR A 84 6.42 20.04 -3.81
N SER A 85 5.82 21.18 -4.16
CA SER A 85 5.05 22.03 -3.22
C SER A 85 3.85 21.29 -2.65
N GLU A 86 3.09 20.57 -3.48
CA GLU A 86 1.94 19.79 -3.05
C GLU A 86 2.35 18.63 -2.14
N ALA A 87 3.43 17.92 -2.48
CA ALA A 87 3.95 16.84 -1.63
C ALA A 87 4.43 17.36 -0.25
N ILE A 88 5.01 18.56 -0.19
CA ILE A 88 5.37 19.23 1.07
C ILE A 88 4.11 19.58 1.87
N GLU A 89 3.10 20.17 1.24
CA GLU A 89 1.84 20.55 1.90
C GLU A 89 1.11 19.34 2.48
N LEU A 90 0.95 18.26 1.69
CA LEU A 90 0.35 17.01 2.15
C LEU A 90 1.14 16.37 3.30
N SER A 91 2.47 16.38 3.22
CA SER A 91 3.32 15.83 4.28
C SER A 91 3.24 16.65 5.56
N ALA A 92 3.16 17.99 5.46
CA ALA A 92 2.98 18.89 6.60
C ALA A 92 1.62 18.61 7.28
N TYR A 93 0.55 18.48 6.51
CA TYR A 93 -0.75 18.10 7.04
C TYR A 93 -0.74 16.72 7.71
N ALA A 94 -0.11 15.72 7.07
CA ALA A 94 -0.02 14.38 7.64
C ALA A 94 0.70 14.39 9.02
N LYS A 95 1.76 15.19 9.16
CA LYS A 95 2.43 15.44 10.44
C LYS A 95 1.49 16.06 11.47
N GLU A 96 0.79 17.14 11.09
CA GLU A 96 -0.18 17.82 11.95
C GLU A 96 -1.31 16.89 12.41
N ALA A 97 -1.81 16.05 11.49
CA ALA A 97 -2.83 15.06 11.79
C ALA A 97 -2.35 13.94 12.74
N GLY A 98 -1.04 13.78 12.91
CA GLY A 98 -0.44 12.78 13.80
C GLY A 98 -0.08 11.45 13.12
N ALA A 99 0.10 11.43 11.79
CA ALA A 99 0.61 10.25 11.10
C ALA A 99 2.04 9.89 11.58
N ASP A 100 2.36 8.60 11.61
CA ASP A 100 3.67 8.10 12.05
C ASP A 100 4.74 8.23 10.98
N CYS A 101 4.35 8.21 9.70
CA CYS A 101 5.24 8.23 8.54
C CYS A 101 4.49 8.72 7.30
N ALA A 102 5.22 9.24 6.32
CA ALA A 102 4.73 9.55 4.99
C ALA A 102 5.17 8.50 3.98
N LEU A 103 4.30 8.14 3.02
CA LEU A 103 4.63 7.40 1.81
C LEU A 103 4.55 8.35 0.61
N SER A 104 5.69 8.69 0.03
CA SER A 104 5.76 9.65 -1.08
C SER A 104 6.16 8.96 -2.39
N VAL A 105 5.24 8.90 -3.36
CA VAL A 105 5.46 8.28 -4.66
C VAL A 105 6.38 9.12 -5.53
N VAL A 106 7.19 8.47 -6.36
CA VAL A 106 7.97 9.13 -7.43
C VAL A 106 7.04 9.99 -8.27
N PRO A 107 7.39 11.27 -8.57
CA PRO A 107 6.62 12.13 -9.44
C PRO A 107 6.29 11.46 -10.77
N TYR A 108 5.00 11.36 -11.05
CA TYR A 108 4.43 10.73 -12.23
C TYR A 108 4.15 11.76 -13.33
N TYR A 109 4.11 11.34 -14.59
CA TYR A 109 3.76 12.13 -15.76
C TYR A 109 4.87 13.10 -16.23
N ASN A 110 5.43 13.94 -15.38
CA ASN A 110 6.43 14.98 -15.72
C ASN A 110 7.87 14.47 -15.90
N LYS A 111 8.12 13.16 -15.69
CA LYS A 111 9.38 12.44 -16.00
C LYS A 111 10.65 13.16 -15.49
N PRO A 112 10.79 13.41 -14.21
CA PRO A 112 11.98 14.07 -13.67
C PRO A 112 13.25 13.23 -13.91
N THR A 113 14.39 13.90 -14.02
CA THR A 113 15.71 13.26 -14.02
C THR A 113 16.05 12.69 -12.65
N GLN A 114 17.08 11.85 -12.52
CA GLN A 114 17.52 11.33 -11.23
C GLN A 114 17.90 12.44 -10.24
N GLU A 115 18.53 13.51 -10.72
CA GLU A 115 18.81 14.70 -9.89
C GLU A 115 17.53 15.43 -9.48
N GLY A 116 16.54 15.51 -10.37
CA GLY A 116 15.21 16.06 -10.04
C GLY A 116 14.51 15.23 -8.96
N LEU A 117 14.54 13.89 -9.06
CA LEU A 117 14.01 12.98 -8.03
C LEU A 117 14.70 13.17 -6.69
N TYR A 118 16.04 13.24 -6.69
CA TYR A 118 16.80 13.49 -5.47
C TYR A 118 16.41 14.80 -4.80
N ARG A 119 16.37 15.89 -5.56
CA ARG A 119 16.01 17.23 -5.02
C ARG A 119 14.57 17.28 -4.54
N HIS A 120 13.64 16.62 -5.25
CA HIS A 120 12.24 16.52 -4.86
C HIS A 120 12.07 15.90 -3.47
N PHE A 121 12.56 14.69 -3.27
CA PHE A 121 12.43 13.98 -1.99
C PHE A 121 13.21 14.65 -0.87
N ARG A 122 14.40 15.18 -1.17
CA ARG A 122 15.20 15.95 -0.21
C ARG A 122 14.46 17.20 0.27
N ALA A 123 13.85 17.96 -0.65
CA ALA A 123 13.08 19.15 -0.30
C ALA A 123 11.89 18.83 0.62
N ILE A 124 11.18 17.72 0.38
CA ILE A 124 10.08 17.27 1.25
C ILE A 124 10.63 16.91 2.64
N ALA A 125 11.72 16.13 2.70
CA ALA A 125 12.31 15.68 3.95
C ALA A 125 12.88 16.83 4.79
N GLU A 126 13.45 17.86 4.16
CA GLU A 126 13.96 19.05 4.83
C GLU A 126 12.85 20.00 5.30
N ALA A 127 11.72 20.04 4.59
CA ALA A 127 10.59 20.92 4.92
C ALA A 127 9.73 20.38 6.08
N VAL A 128 9.61 19.05 6.22
CA VAL A 128 8.68 18.43 7.17
C VAL A 128 9.40 17.36 7.99
N ASP A 129 9.41 17.55 9.31
CA ASP A 129 9.95 16.57 10.27
C ASP A 129 8.94 15.44 10.50
N LEU A 130 8.74 14.63 9.47
CA LEU A 130 7.95 13.39 9.47
C LEU A 130 8.76 12.34 8.70
N PRO A 131 9.02 11.14 9.24
CA PRO A 131 9.74 10.10 8.51
C PRO A 131 9.10 9.80 7.15
N ILE A 132 9.92 9.64 6.11
CA ILE A 132 9.44 9.42 4.74
C ILE A 132 9.92 8.06 4.23
N ILE A 133 8.98 7.27 3.70
CA ILE A 133 9.24 6.13 2.83
C ILE A 133 9.03 6.61 1.39
N VAL A 134 10.08 6.62 0.58
CA VAL A 134 9.96 6.92 -0.85
C VAL A 134 9.34 5.72 -1.58
N TYR A 135 8.50 5.98 -2.60
CA TYR A 135 7.79 4.90 -3.29
C TYR A 135 8.11 4.90 -4.78
N ASN A 136 8.76 3.82 -5.24
CA ASN A 136 9.12 3.61 -6.63
C ASN A 136 8.21 2.59 -7.29
N VAL A 137 7.48 3.00 -8.34
CA VAL A 137 6.54 2.18 -9.09
C VAL A 137 6.56 2.55 -10.58
N PRO A 138 7.65 2.25 -11.30
CA PRO A 138 7.88 2.75 -12.65
C PRO A 138 6.81 2.31 -13.66
N GLY A 139 6.13 1.18 -13.43
CA GLY A 139 4.99 0.75 -14.24
C GLY A 139 3.78 1.70 -14.21
N ARG A 140 3.70 2.58 -13.21
CA ARG A 140 2.63 3.59 -13.08
C ARG A 140 3.14 5.01 -13.34
N THR A 141 4.34 5.32 -12.85
CA THR A 141 4.88 6.68 -12.88
C THR A 141 5.68 6.99 -14.14
N VAL A 142 6.11 5.97 -14.87
CA VAL A 142 7.08 6.03 -15.99
C VAL A 142 8.48 6.44 -15.52
N ALA A 143 8.59 7.33 -14.53
CA ALA A 143 9.86 7.66 -13.88
C ALA A 143 10.29 6.52 -12.94
N ASP A 144 11.55 6.14 -12.99
CA ASP A 144 12.15 5.07 -12.19
C ASP A 144 13.27 5.62 -11.29
N LEU A 145 13.10 5.49 -9.98
CA LEU A 145 14.11 5.88 -8.99
C LEU A 145 15.20 4.82 -8.90
N GLN A 146 16.35 5.09 -9.51
CA GLN A 146 17.48 4.16 -9.57
C GLN A 146 18.15 3.93 -8.20
N ASN A 147 18.83 2.79 -8.03
CA ASN A 147 19.53 2.45 -6.78
C ASN A 147 20.51 3.53 -6.34
N GLU A 148 21.29 4.12 -7.27
CA GLU A 148 22.26 5.18 -6.95
C GLU A 148 21.57 6.42 -6.35
N THR A 149 20.40 6.78 -6.86
CA THR A 149 19.63 7.90 -6.33
C THR A 149 19.03 7.54 -4.97
N THR A 150 18.54 6.32 -4.79
CA THR A 150 18.04 5.82 -3.50
C THR A 150 19.13 5.81 -2.44
N LEU A 151 20.36 5.41 -2.78
CA LEU A 151 21.50 5.43 -1.86
C LEU A 151 21.89 6.85 -1.43
N ARG A 152 21.77 7.81 -2.32
CA ARG A 152 21.94 9.24 -1.98
C ARG A 152 20.84 9.73 -1.03
N LEU A 153 19.59 9.34 -1.30
CA LEU A 153 18.44 9.68 -0.44
C LEU A 153 18.55 9.05 0.94
N ALA A 154 19.12 7.85 1.04
CA ALA A 154 19.34 7.19 2.33
C ALA A 154 20.34 7.92 3.25
N GLN A 155 21.05 8.94 2.76
CA GLN A 155 21.89 9.83 3.56
C GLN A 155 21.10 11.05 4.10
N VAL A 156 19.87 11.24 3.67
CA VAL A 156 18.99 12.32 4.17
C VAL A 156 18.30 11.84 5.45
N PRO A 157 18.49 12.49 6.60
CA PRO A 157 18.11 11.95 7.91
C PRO A 157 16.65 11.53 8.05
N ASN A 158 15.74 12.22 7.36
CA ASN A 158 14.30 12.02 7.47
C ASN A 158 13.74 11.04 6.43
N ILE A 159 14.58 10.49 5.53
CA ILE A 159 14.19 9.45 4.58
C ILE A 159 14.61 8.09 5.19
N VAL A 160 13.62 7.31 5.63
CA VAL A 160 13.82 6.12 6.45
C VAL A 160 13.66 4.80 5.69
N GLY A 161 13.18 4.85 4.46
CA GLY A 161 12.94 3.64 3.69
C GLY A 161 12.49 3.87 2.26
N ILE A 162 12.37 2.76 1.55
CA ILE A 162 11.79 2.70 0.21
C ILE A 162 10.75 1.59 0.12
N LYS A 163 9.62 1.87 -0.55
CA LYS A 163 8.71 0.88 -1.10
C LYS A 163 9.12 0.65 -2.55
N ASP A 164 9.68 -0.51 -2.86
CA ASP A 164 10.07 -0.90 -4.21
C ASP A 164 8.99 -1.80 -4.83
N ALA A 165 8.33 -1.29 -5.87
CA ALA A 165 7.34 -2.02 -6.64
C ALA A 165 7.83 -2.33 -8.09
N THR A 166 9.12 -2.52 -8.26
CA THR A 166 9.72 -2.95 -9.54
C THR A 166 9.59 -4.44 -9.79
N ALA A 167 9.33 -5.24 -8.75
CA ALA A 167 9.39 -6.70 -8.76
C ALA A 167 10.78 -7.28 -9.18
N ASN A 168 11.82 -6.44 -9.25
CA ASN A 168 13.16 -6.84 -9.65
C ASN A 168 13.99 -7.23 -8.42
N LEU A 169 14.09 -8.54 -8.16
CA LEU A 169 14.79 -9.08 -7.00
C LEU A 169 16.30 -8.86 -7.03
N GLU A 170 16.93 -8.86 -8.20
CA GLU A 170 18.36 -8.55 -8.35
C GLU A 170 18.64 -7.11 -7.90
N ARG A 171 17.87 -6.17 -8.41
CA ARG A 171 17.91 -4.76 -8.04
C ARG A 171 17.66 -4.55 -6.55
N GLY A 172 16.62 -5.21 -6.00
CA GLY A 172 16.29 -5.14 -4.58
C GLY A 172 17.40 -5.69 -3.70
N SER A 173 18.02 -6.81 -4.09
CA SER A 173 19.15 -7.43 -3.38
C SER A 173 20.39 -6.52 -3.38
N ASP A 174 20.74 -5.92 -4.54
CA ASP A 174 21.84 -4.96 -4.62
C ASP A 174 21.59 -3.74 -3.73
N LEU A 175 20.37 -3.23 -3.75
CA LEU A 175 20.00 -2.08 -2.92
C LEU A 175 20.12 -2.40 -1.42
N ILE A 176 19.55 -3.51 -0.95
CA ILE A 176 19.60 -3.94 0.45
C ILE A 176 21.06 -4.09 0.93
N ARG A 177 21.92 -4.70 0.12
CA ARG A 177 23.34 -4.89 0.43
C ARG A 177 24.10 -3.59 0.66
N ARG A 178 23.70 -2.49 -0.04
CA ARG A 178 24.42 -1.20 -0.08
C ARG A 178 23.83 -0.14 0.86
N LEU A 179 22.61 -0.32 1.33
CA LEU A 179 21.93 0.64 2.19
C LEU A 179 22.54 0.69 3.60
N PRO A 180 22.49 1.85 4.27
CA PRO A 180 22.92 1.97 5.66
C PRO A 180 22.00 1.15 6.57
N ARG A 181 22.55 0.69 7.70
CA ARG A 181 21.75 0.01 8.74
C ARG A 181 20.62 0.92 9.21
N GLY A 182 19.42 0.37 9.32
CA GLY A 182 18.22 1.10 9.76
C GLY A 182 17.36 1.67 8.63
N PHE A 183 17.86 1.70 7.38
CA PHE A 183 17.03 2.05 6.24
C PHE A 183 16.19 0.83 5.81
N SER A 184 14.88 1.02 5.70
CA SER A 184 13.93 -0.07 5.45
C SER A 184 13.64 -0.24 3.95
N VAL A 185 13.68 -1.47 3.45
CA VAL A 185 13.19 -1.81 2.10
C VAL A 185 11.92 -2.63 2.23
N PHE A 186 10.81 -2.11 1.72
CA PHE A 186 9.53 -2.79 1.63
C PHE A 186 9.25 -3.20 0.19
N SER A 187 8.72 -4.41 -0.01
CA SER A 187 8.15 -4.74 -1.30
C SER A 187 6.84 -3.99 -1.52
N GLY A 188 6.68 -3.43 -2.71
CA GLY A 188 5.39 -2.91 -3.20
C GLY A 188 4.69 -3.88 -4.15
N ASP A 189 5.26 -5.07 -4.36
CA ASP A 189 4.74 -6.16 -5.17
C ASP A 189 4.50 -7.39 -4.32
N ASP A 190 3.25 -7.81 -4.21
CA ASP A 190 2.86 -8.95 -3.34
C ASP A 190 3.47 -10.27 -3.81
N ALA A 191 3.52 -10.51 -5.13
CA ALA A 191 3.96 -11.78 -5.70
C ALA A 191 5.45 -12.08 -5.46
N THR A 192 6.30 -11.05 -5.40
CA THR A 192 7.74 -11.17 -5.12
C THR A 192 8.09 -10.76 -3.69
N GLY A 193 7.10 -10.35 -2.90
CA GLY A 193 7.30 -9.77 -1.56
C GLY A 193 8.04 -10.70 -0.60
N LEU A 194 7.65 -11.97 -0.51
CA LEU A 194 8.34 -12.95 0.32
C LEU A 194 9.81 -13.09 -0.10
N ALA A 195 10.09 -13.20 -1.40
CA ALA A 195 11.46 -13.36 -1.88
C ALA A 195 12.33 -12.15 -1.50
N LEU A 196 11.81 -10.92 -1.64
CA LEU A 196 12.52 -9.72 -1.22
C LEU A 196 12.77 -9.70 0.30
N MET A 197 11.80 -10.15 1.12
CA MET A 197 11.98 -10.24 2.57
C MET A 197 13.07 -11.24 2.95
N LEU A 198 13.13 -12.39 2.31
CA LEU A 198 14.19 -13.40 2.53
C LEU A 198 15.58 -12.89 2.10
N LEU A 199 15.67 -11.92 1.19
CA LEU A 199 16.89 -11.22 0.83
C LEU A 199 17.27 -10.08 1.80
N GLY A 200 16.44 -9.79 2.82
CA GLY A 200 16.70 -8.78 3.84
C GLY A 200 15.71 -7.60 3.84
N GLY A 201 14.65 -7.65 3.03
CA GLY A 201 13.53 -6.70 3.09
C GLY A 201 12.82 -6.73 4.44
N ARG A 202 12.25 -5.60 4.84
CA ARG A 202 11.62 -5.43 6.17
C ARG A 202 10.14 -5.76 6.18
N GLY A 203 9.51 -5.89 5.01
CA GLY A 203 8.08 -6.18 4.92
C GLY A 203 7.50 -5.94 3.53
N VAL A 204 6.17 -5.97 3.47
CA VAL A 204 5.39 -5.74 2.25
C VAL A 204 4.36 -4.64 2.51
N ILE A 205 4.30 -3.63 1.64
CA ILE A 205 3.17 -2.68 1.61
C ILE A 205 2.19 -3.22 0.57
N SER A 206 1.20 -3.96 1.03
CA SER A 206 0.45 -4.99 0.32
C SER A 206 -0.91 -4.51 -0.18
N VAL A 207 -1.31 -4.98 -1.35
CA VAL A 207 -2.70 -4.96 -1.85
C VAL A 207 -3.48 -6.16 -1.30
N THR A 208 -2.87 -7.35 -1.33
CA THR A 208 -3.48 -8.60 -0.87
C THR A 208 -3.91 -8.54 0.60
N ALA A 209 -3.20 -7.78 1.43
CA ALA A 209 -3.57 -7.58 2.84
C ALA A 209 -4.98 -7.00 3.03
N ASN A 210 -5.56 -6.30 2.04
CA ASN A 210 -6.95 -5.81 2.12
C ASN A 210 -8.01 -6.91 2.25
N VAL A 211 -7.68 -8.14 1.87
CA VAL A 211 -8.61 -9.29 1.88
C VAL A 211 -8.06 -10.50 2.63
N ALA A 212 -6.75 -10.53 2.90
CA ALA A 212 -6.06 -11.61 3.61
C ALA A 212 -5.07 -11.07 4.68
N PRO A 213 -5.45 -10.13 5.56
CA PRO A 213 -4.51 -9.47 6.45
C PRO A 213 -3.77 -10.43 7.39
N ARG A 214 -4.47 -11.39 8.00
CA ARG A 214 -3.86 -12.37 8.91
C ARG A 214 -2.81 -13.24 8.21
N LEU A 215 -3.10 -13.76 7.03
CA LEU A 215 -2.14 -14.57 6.28
C LEU A 215 -0.91 -13.74 5.85
N MET A 216 -1.12 -12.50 5.44
CA MET A 216 -0.02 -11.60 5.10
C MET A 216 0.84 -11.26 6.32
N HIS A 217 0.23 -11.00 7.47
CA HIS A 217 0.94 -10.80 8.74
C HIS A 217 1.76 -12.06 9.11
N GLU A 218 1.13 -13.24 9.14
CA GLU A 218 1.80 -14.50 9.48
C GLU A 218 2.95 -14.82 8.52
N MET A 219 2.77 -14.61 7.22
CA MET A 219 3.84 -14.80 6.23
C MET A 219 5.03 -13.87 6.51
N CYS A 220 4.76 -12.59 6.72
CA CYS A 220 5.81 -11.60 7.00
C CYS A 220 6.50 -11.89 8.34
N ALA A 221 5.75 -12.24 9.39
CA ALA A 221 6.30 -12.59 10.70
C ALA A 221 7.21 -13.82 10.62
N ALA A 222 6.80 -14.87 9.91
CA ALA A 222 7.62 -16.06 9.68
C ALA A 222 8.90 -15.72 8.90
N ALA A 223 8.80 -14.90 7.84
CA ALA A 223 9.96 -14.47 7.06
C ALA A 223 10.96 -13.66 7.91
N LEU A 224 10.49 -12.72 8.73
CA LEU A 224 11.32 -11.93 9.64
C LEU A 224 11.98 -12.78 10.73
N ALA A 225 11.33 -13.86 11.16
CA ALA A 225 11.87 -14.83 12.11
C ALA A 225 12.87 -15.82 11.47
N GLY A 226 13.06 -15.79 10.15
CA GLY A 226 13.90 -16.72 9.41
C GLY A 226 13.25 -18.09 9.14
N ASP A 227 11.96 -18.25 9.42
CA ASP A 227 11.20 -19.47 9.12
C ASP A 227 10.74 -19.45 7.65
N ALA A 228 11.70 -19.79 6.77
CA ALA A 228 11.46 -19.84 5.33
C ALA A 228 10.46 -20.94 4.92
N ALA A 229 10.35 -22.03 5.69
CA ALA A 229 9.43 -23.10 5.38
C ALA A 229 7.97 -22.66 5.62
N ARG A 230 7.71 -22.09 6.79
CA ARG A 230 6.39 -21.57 7.14
C ARG A 230 5.96 -20.40 6.24
N SER A 231 6.86 -19.45 6.01
CA SER A 231 6.57 -18.30 5.15
C SER A 231 6.22 -18.72 3.72
N ARG A 232 6.93 -19.73 3.18
CA ARG A 232 6.64 -20.30 1.85
C ARG A 232 5.29 -21.00 1.81
N GLU A 233 4.96 -21.84 2.81
CA GLU A 233 3.65 -22.51 2.91
C GLU A 233 2.49 -21.51 2.83
N ILE A 234 2.60 -20.40 3.54
CA ILE A 234 1.57 -19.34 3.53
C ILE A 234 1.55 -18.62 2.18
N ASN A 235 2.72 -18.30 1.62
CA ASN A 235 2.83 -17.66 0.31
C ASN A 235 2.22 -18.50 -0.81
N ASP A 236 2.40 -19.83 -0.78
CA ASP A 236 1.82 -20.75 -1.78
C ASP A 236 0.29 -20.67 -1.78
N ARG A 237 -0.33 -20.48 -0.62
CA ARG A 237 -1.78 -20.21 -0.49
C ARG A 237 -2.18 -18.84 -1.01
N LEU A 238 -1.33 -17.83 -0.86
CA LEU A 238 -1.60 -16.45 -1.26
C LEU A 238 -1.29 -16.17 -2.73
N LEU A 239 -0.41 -16.92 -3.36
CA LEU A 239 0.09 -16.63 -4.70
C LEU A 239 -0.98 -16.45 -5.79
N PRO A 240 -2.03 -17.30 -5.87
CA PRO A 240 -3.13 -17.03 -6.80
C PRO A 240 -3.83 -15.70 -6.53
N LEU A 241 -3.96 -15.31 -5.26
CA LEU A 241 -4.58 -14.05 -4.88
C LEU A 241 -3.68 -12.86 -5.24
N HIS A 242 -2.37 -12.93 -4.97
CA HIS A 242 -1.40 -11.92 -5.39
C HIS A 242 -1.49 -11.58 -6.88
N ARG A 243 -1.71 -12.58 -7.73
CA ARG A 243 -1.83 -12.42 -9.18
C ARG A 243 -3.20 -11.89 -9.58
N ASN A 244 -4.27 -12.46 -9.05
CA ASN A 244 -5.61 -12.19 -9.53
C ASN A 244 -6.18 -10.85 -9.02
N LEU A 245 -5.59 -10.26 -7.98
CA LEU A 245 -5.89 -8.89 -7.58
C LEU A 245 -5.27 -7.82 -8.51
N PHE A 246 -4.60 -8.24 -9.58
CA PHE A 246 -4.03 -7.38 -10.61
C PHE A 246 -4.47 -7.76 -12.04
N LEU A 247 -5.57 -8.52 -12.19
CA LEU A 247 -6.18 -8.84 -13.49
C LEU A 247 -6.63 -7.58 -14.23
N GLU A 248 -7.06 -6.57 -13.49
CA GLU A 248 -7.28 -5.20 -13.95
C GLU A 248 -6.50 -4.24 -13.05
N ALA A 249 -6.52 -2.96 -13.39
CA ALA A 249 -5.77 -1.96 -12.65
C ALA A 249 -6.17 -1.96 -11.16
N ASN A 250 -5.18 -2.12 -10.25
CA ASN A 250 -5.40 -1.92 -8.81
C ASN A 250 -5.90 -0.47 -8.56
N PRO A 251 -7.00 -0.26 -7.78
CA PRO A 251 -7.62 -1.18 -6.84
C PRO A 251 -8.88 -1.92 -7.33
N ILE A 252 -9.17 -1.99 -8.61
CA ILE A 252 -10.42 -2.56 -9.14
C ILE A 252 -10.68 -3.98 -8.59
N PRO A 253 -9.78 -4.99 -8.76
CA PRO A 253 -10.08 -6.33 -8.28
C PRO A 253 -10.13 -6.44 -6.75
N VAL A 254 -9.29 -5.71 -6.02
CA VAL A 254 -9.25 -5.80 -4.56
C VAL A 254 -10.47 -5.15 -3.92
N LYS A 255 -10.99 -4.05 -4.46
CA LYS A 255 -12.26 -3.45 -3.99
C LYS A 255 -13.44 -4.39 -4.23
N TRP A 256 -13.48 -5.01 -5.41
CA TRP A 256 -14.50 -6.02 -5.70
C TRP A 256 -14.41 -7.21 -4.72
N ALA A 257 -13.21 -7.73 -4.45
CA ALA A 257 -13.01 -8.81 -3.49
C ALA A 257 -13.44 -8.42 -2.06
N ALA A 258 -13.08 -7.23 -1.60
CA ALA A 258 -13.52 -6.70 -0.30
C ALA A 258 -15.06 -6.52 -0.24
N GLN A 259 -15.69 -6.11 -1.35
CA GLN A 259 -17.15 -6.07 -1.46
C GLN A 259 -17.76 -7.48 -1.36
N GLN A 260 -17.19 -8.50 -2.01
CA GLN A 260 -17.67 -9.87 -1.91
C GLN A 260 -17.55 -10.43 -0.48
N MET A 261 -16.61 -9.92 0.33
CA MET A 261 -16.48 -10.25 1.76
C MET A 261 -17.47 -9.46 2.63
N GLY A 262 -18.26 -8.55 2.07
CA GLY A 262 -19.18 -7.70 2.83
C GLY A 262 -18.51 -6.59 3.65
N LEU A 263 -17.22 -6.34 3.42
CA LEU A 263 -16.44 -5.34 4.16
C LEU A 263 -16.76 -3.90 3.73
N ILE A 264 -17.02 -3.69 2.45
CA ILE A 264 -17.30 -2.39 1.84
C ILE A 264 -18.45 -2.48 0.82
N GLN A 265 -18.96 -1.34 0.37
CA GLN A 265 -19.85 -1.24 -0.79
C GLN A 265 -19.05 -1.25 -2.10
N GLY A 266 -19.73 -1.31 -3.25
CA GLY A 266 -19.12 -1.43 -4.58
C GLY A 266 -18.60 -0.12 -5.21
N GLY A 267 -18.66 1.00 -4.49
CA GLY A 267 -18.30 2.31 -5.03
C GLY A 267 -16.84 2.40 -5.45
N ILE A 268 -16.61 2.93 -6.64
CA ILE A 268 -15.31 3.26 -7.22
C ILE A 268 -15.49 4.45 -8.15
N ARG A 269 -14.49 5.35 -8.22
CA ARG A 269 -14.59 6.57 -9.01
C ARG A 269 -13.97 6.45 -10.40
N LEU A 270 -14.60 7.06 -11.39
CA LEU A 270 -13.98 7.20 -12.71
C LEU A 270 -12.63 7.94 -12.58
N PRO A 271 -11.64 7.58 -13.42
CA PRO A 271 -11.72 6.72 -14.60
C PRO A 271 -11.69 5.22 -14.31
N LEU A 272 -11.59 4.80 -13.04
CA LEU A 272 -11.70 3.39 -12.69
C LEU A 272 -13.17 2.95 -12.68
N THR A 273 -13.41 1.68 -13.00
CA THR A 273 -14.73 1.06 -13.10
C THR A 273 -14.82 -0.17 -12.21
N PRO A 274 -16.02 -0.66 -11.88
CA PRO A 274 -16.15 -1.96 -11.25
C PRO A 274 -15.45 -3.07 -12.05
N LEU A 275 -14.99 -4.11 -11.34
CA LEU A 275 -14.32 -5.26 -11.97
C LEU A 275 -15.18 -5.88 -13.07
N SER A 276 -14.59 -6.14 -14.23
CA SER A 276 -15.26 -6.81 -15.35
C SER A 276 -15.76 -8.20 -14.96
N ALA A 277 -16.98 -8.54 -15.39
CA ALA A 277 -17.60 -9.82 -15.07
C ALA A 277 -16.75 -11.03 -15.50
N ALA A 278 -15.97 -10.90 -16.56
CA ALA A 278 -15.04 -11.91 -17.04
C ALA A 278 -13.96 -12.30 -16.01
N CYS A 279 -13.62 -11.39 -15.08
CA CYS A 279 -12.59 -11.60 -14.07
C CYS A 279 -13.16 -12.13 -12.72
N HIS A 280 -14.48 -12.07 -12.51
CA HIS A 280 -15.11 -12.40 -11.24
C HIS A 280 -14.76 -13.80 -10.74
N GLU A 281 -14.88 -14.82 -11.61
CA GLU A 281 -14.65 -16.20 -11.17
C GLU A 281 -13.18 -16.46 -10.85
N GLN A 282 -12.26 -15.89 -11.59
CA GLN A 282 -10.82 -16.02 -11.31
C GLN A 282 -10.45 -15.43 -9.95
N VAL A 283 -11.01 -14.25 -9.60
CA VAL A 283 -10.81 -13.65 -8.28
C VAL A 283 -11.46 -14.49 -7.17
N ARG A 284 -12.70 -14.99 -7.37
CA ARG A 284 -13.36 -15.86 -6.39
C ARG A 284 -12.57 -17.14 -6.14
N GLU A 285 -12.03 -17.76 -7.20
CA GLU A 285 -11.23 -18.98 -7.07
C GLU A 285 -9.95 -18.72 -6.27
N ALA A 286 -9.28 -17.62 -6.54
CA ALA A 286 -8.10 -17.19 -5.77
C ALA A 286 -8.43 -16.94 -4.30
N MET A 287 -9.58 -16.31 -4.00
CA MET A 287 -10.06 -16.12 -2.63
C MET A 287 -10.31 -17.49 -1.95
N ARG A 288 -10.99 -18.40 -2.62
CA ARG A 288 -11.25 -19.78 -2.09
C ARG A 288 -9.94 -20.51 -1.80
N HIS A 289 -8.97 -20.44 -2.71
CA HIS A 289 -7.65 -21.05 -2.54
C HIS A 289 -6.93 -20.51 -1.30
N ALA A 290 -7.01 -19.22 -1.06
CA ALA A 290 -6.48 -18.59 0.15
C ALA A 290 -7.30 -18.87 1.42
N GLY A 291 -8.45 -19.54 1.30
CA GLY A 291 -9.36 -19.83 2.41
C GLY A 291 -10.24 -18.64 2.81
N ILE A 292 -10.37 -17.65 1.95
CA ILE A 292 -11.19 -16.47 2.18
C ILE A 292 -12.63 -16.78 1.75
N ARG A 293 -13.58 -16.53 2.65
CA ARG A 293 -15.01 -16.71 2.37
C ARG A 293 -15.61 -15.43 1.81
N ALA A 294 -16.22 -15.51 0.64
CA ALA A 294 -17.15 -14.49 0.17
C ALA A 294 -18.47 -14.65 0.93
N GLU A 295 -19.04 -13.56 1.44
CA GLU A 295 -20.44 -13.55 1.86
C GLU A 295 -21.29 -13.64 0.60
N VAL A 296 -22.03 -14.72 0.39
CA VAL A 296 -22.94 -14.87 -0.75
C VAL A 296 -24.09 -13.90 -0.56
N ARG A 297 -23.91 -12.63 -0.93
CA ARG A 297 -25.07 -11.78 -1.24
C ARG A 297 -25.69 -12.36 -2.51
N LYS A 298 -26.92 -12.93 -2.40
CA LYS A 298 -27.72 -13.21 -3.58
C LYS A 298 -27.83 -11.89 -4.35
N GLU A 299 -27.14 -11.83 -5.48
CA GLU A 299 -27.32 -10.75 -6.44
C GLU A 299 -28.82 -10.72 -6.77
N ARG A 300 -29.53 -9.70 -6.27
CA ARG A 300 -30.84 -9.38 -6.78
C ARG A 300 -30.58 -8.74 -8.15
N TYR A 301 -30.52 -9.57 -9.17
CA TYR A 301 -30.68 -9.10 -10.54
C TYR A 301 -32.10 -8.51 -10.62
N ALA A 302 -32.18 -7.18 -10.58
CA ALA A 302 -33.34 -6.49 -11.08
C ALA A 302 -33.33 -6.68 -12.60
N ALA A 303 -34.11 -7.66 -13.05
CA ALA A 303 -34.52 -7.70 -14.44
C ALA A 303 -35.33 -6.45 -14.71
N ALA A 304 -34.86 -5.57 -15.57
CA ALA A 304 -35.62 -4.56 -16.27
C ALA A 304 -35.05 -4.42 -17.67
#